data_4fe54706f1b8cd7804ef15487fd457f6
#
_entry.id   4fe54706f1b8cd7804ef15487fd457f6
#
_cell.length_a   1.000
_cell.length_b   1.000
_cell.length_c   1.000
_cell.angle_alpha   90.00
_cell.angle_beta   90.00
_cell.angle_gamma   90.00
#
_symmetry.space_group_name_H-M   'P 1'
#
loop_
_entity.id
_entity.type
_entity.pdbx_description
1 polymer ?
#
loop_
_entity_poly.entity_id
_entity_poly.type
_entity_poly.pdbx_seq_one_letter_code
_entity_poly.pdbx_strand_id
1 'polypeptide(L)'
;DVSRRLTRIRGCAALIEAQRQTELLAASDVRSHLSDSIDDMVEISISRFEEIDSKRAEIAQVDETLSVLSQLAPLSLELELMDGYDSLTSHVGTVRSLTKARPAIEALGDRTLFLSGEIGKQGVVAIFSRNEDATEVHTALGEHDFQPIAIPEGEGKPTELIALLSERKANLESEITVLESEAESWSAENGGMLFGGLELLERDLTIHTAPV
;
A
#
# COMPACT_ATOMS: atom_id res chain seq x y z
N ASP A 1 -19.77 -16.49 26.85
CA ASP A 1 -20.50 -16.39 25.58
C ASP A 1 -19.80 -17.22 24.50
N VAL A 2 -20.21 -18.48 24.39
CA VAL A 2 -19.60 -19.51 23.53
C VAL A 2 -19.59 -19.08 22.06
N SER A 3 -20.67 -18.47 21.57
CA SER A 3 -20.80 -18.05 20.17
C SER A 3 -19.77 -16.99 19.77
N ARG A 4 -19.49 -16.04 20.67
CA ARG A 4 -18.50 -14.98 20.43
C ARG A 4 -17.08 -15.55 20.38
N ARG A 5 -16.75 -16.44 21.30
CA ARG A 5 -15.47 -17.16 21.30
C ARG A 5 -15.28 -17.99 20.05
N LEU A 6 -16.31 -18.72 19.64
CA LEU A 6 -16.29 -19.52 18.43
C LEU A 6 -15.99 -18.68 17.19
N THR A 7 -16.63 -17.52 17.06
CA THR A 7 -16.39 -16.61 15.92
C THR A 7 -14.95 -16.11 15.89
N ARG A 8 -14.38 -15.74 17.05
CA ARG A 8 -12.98 -15.28 17.15
C ARG A 8 -11.99 -16.38 16.79
N ILE A 9 -12.19 -17.59 17.32
CA ILE A 9 -11.32 -18.73 17.06
C ILE A 9 -11.39 -19.14 15.57
N ARG A 10 -12.58 -19.13 14.96
CA ARG A 10 -12.74 -19.38 13.52
C ARG A 10 -11.99 -18.36 12.68
N GLY A 11 -12.08 -17.07 13.02
CA GLY A 11 -11.34 -16.02 12.36
C GLY A 11 -9.83 -16.25 12.45
N CYS A 12 -9.31 -16.55 13.63
CA CYS A 12 -7.91 -16.86 13.85
C CYS A 12 -7.47 -18.12 13.08
N ALA A 13 -8.23 -19.22 13.16
CA ALA A 13 -7.91 -20.48 12.50
C ALA A 13 -7.88 -20.35 10.96
N ALA A 14 -8.71 -19.46 10.40
CA ALA A 14 -8.69 -19.17 8.96
C ALA A 14 -7.44 -18.39 8.55
N LEU A 15 -6.96 -17.46 9.40
CA LEU A 15 -5.78 -16.66 9.15
C LEU A 15 -4.48 -17.48 9.18
N ILE A 16 -4.37 -18.44 10.11
CA ILE A 16 -3.14 -19.21 10.32
C ILE A 16 -3.01 -20.43 9.40
N GLU A 17 -3.96 -20.67 8.48
CA GLU A 17 -4.02 -21.91 7.66
C GLU A 17 -3.72 -23.17 8.49
N ALA A 18 -4.24 -23.21 9.72
CA ALA A 18 -3.86 -24.19 10.72
C ALA A 18 -4.07 -25.63 10.19
N GLN A 19 -3.00 -26.37 10.08
CA GLN A 19 -3.05 -27.77 9.67
C GLN A 19 -3.60 -28.63 10.81
N ARG A 20 -4.51 -29.52 10.49
CA ARG A 20 -5.01 -30.55 11.41
C ARG A 20 -3.84 -31.36 11.91
N GLN A 21 -3.57 -31.30 13.21
CA GLN A 21 -2.54 -32.18 13.80
C GLN A 21 -2.97 -33.64 13.67
N THR A 22 -2.02 -34.50 13.34
CA THR A 22 -2.21 -35.95 13.28
C THR A 22 -2.29 -36.59 14.68
N GLU A 23 -1.85 -35.88 15.71
CA GLU A 23 -1.91 -36.35 17.11
C GLU A 23 -3.23 -35.95 17.76
N LEU A 24 -3.91 -36.92 18.34
CA LEU A 24 -5.16 -36.73 19.09
C LEU A 24 -4.84 -36.03 20.41
N LEU A 25 -5.25 -34.78 20.54
CA LEU A 25 -5.21 -34.06 21.82
C LEU A 25 -6.31 -34.55 22.74
N ALA A 26 -5.98 -34.76 24.03
CA ALA A 26 -7.01 -35.13 25.01
C ALA A 26 -7.98 -33.96 25.23
N ALA A 27 -9.28 -34.25 25.20
CA ALA A 27 -10.32 -33.23 25.35
C ALA A 27 -10.23 -32.46 26.68
N SER A 28 -9.67 -33.09 27.74
CA SER A 28 -9.37 -32.45 29.02
C SER A 28 -8.33 -31.34 28.89
N ASP A 29 -7.27 -31.58 28.12
CA ASP A 29 -6.15 -30.65 27.95
C ASP A 29 -6.58 -29.46 27.11
N VAL A 30 -7.34 -29.70 26.04
CA VAL A 30 -7.92 -28.65 25.22
C VAL A 30 -8.89 -27.78 26.02
N ARG A 31 -9.73 -28.36 26.89
CA ARG A 31 -10.67 -27.60 27.76
C ARG A 31 -9.95 -26.75 28.79
N SER A 32 -8.86 -27.22 29.38
CA SER A 32 -8.08 -26.43 30.35
C SER A 32 -7.43 -25.22 29.70
N HIS A 33 -6.90 -25.34 28.46
CA HIS A 33 -6.33 -24.24 27.69
C HIS A 33 -7.40 -23.28 27.15
N LEU A 34 -8.58 -23.80 26.78
CA LEU A 34 -9.71 -22.96 26.37
C LEU A 34 -10.20 -22.00 27.46
N SER A 35 -10.03 -22.38 28.77
CA SER A 35 -10.49 -21.55 29.87
C SER A 35 -9.58 -20.36 30.17
N ASP A 36 -8.26 -20.53 30.03
CA ASP A 36 -7.29 -19.63 30.65
C ASP A 36 -6.43 -18.80 29.67
N SER A 37 -6.24 -19.24 28.41
CA SER A 37 -5.28 -18.59 27.52
C SER A 37 -5.73 -18.41 26.05
N ILE A 38 -6.80 -19.02 25.63
CA ILE A 38 -7.15 -19.02 24.20
C ILE A 38 -7.59 -17.64 23.69
N ASP A 39 -8.20 -16.82 24.54
CA ASP A 39 -8.60 -15.47 24.16
C ASP A 39 -7.37 -14.58 23.93
N ASP A 40 -6.32 -14.72 24.76
CA ASP A 40 -5.06 -13.99 24.62
C ASP A 40 -4.28 -14.48 23.37
N MET A 41 -4.25 -15.78 23.15
CA MET A 41 -3.62 -16.38 21.95
C MET A 41 -4.25 -15.89 20.65
N VAL A 42 -5.58 -15.84 20.62
CA VAL A 42 -6.34 -15.33 19.46
C VAL A 42 -6.07 -13.84 19.23
N GLU A 43 -6.01 -13.05 20.30
CA GLU A 43 -5.75 -11.60 20.22
C GLU A 43 -4.35 -11.30 19.70
N ILE A 44 -3.32 -12.00 20.21
CA ILE A 44 -1.94 -11.88 19.73
C ILE A 44 -1.84 -12.23 18.24
N SER A 45 -2.49 -13.30 17.83
CA SER A 45 -2.47 -13.72 16.42
C SER A 45 -3.14 -12.69 15.51
N ILE A 46 -4.34 -12.23 15.84
CA ILE A 46 -5.07 -11.23 15.06
C ILE A 46 -4.24 -9.93 14.93
N SER A 47 -3.67 -9.45 16.04
CA SER A 47 -2.84 -8.24 16.06
C SER A 47 -1.64 -8.34 15.11
N ARG A 48 -0.98 -9.50 15.03
CA ARG A 48 0.14 -9.72 14.10
C ARG A 48 -0.29 -9.66 12.64
N PHE A 49 -1.42 -10.27 12.30
CA PHE A 49 -1.94 -10.21 10.93
C PHE A 49 -2.37 -8.81 10.54
N GLU A 50 -3.01 -8.07 11.45
CA GLU A 50 -3.36 -6.67 11.23
C GLU A 50 -2.12 -5.79 11.02
N GLU A 51 -1.03 -6.07 11.74
CA GLU A 51 0.24 -5.37 11.55
C GLU A 51 0.86 -5.67 10.18
N ILE A 52 0.86 -6.94 9.74
CA ILE A 52 1.32 -7.33 8.41
C ILE A 52 0.50 -6.63 7.32
N ASP A 53 -0.82 -6.63 7.43
CA ASP A 53 -1.70 -6.00 6.44
C ASP A 53 -1.53 -4.48 6.41
N SER A 54 -1.32 -3.85 7.57
CA SER A 54 -1.02 -2.42 7.66
C SER A 54 0.30 -2.08 6.94
N LYS A 55 1.36 -2.89 7.14
CA LYS A 55 2.64 -2.69 6.45
C LYS A 55 2.54 -2.93 4.94
N ARG A 56 1.75 -3.91 4.51
CA ARG A 56 1.48 -4.15 3.09
C ARG A 56 0.73 -2.98 2.45
N ALA A 57 -0.23 -2.40 3.17
CA ALA A 57 -0.93 -1.20 2.71
C ALA A 57 0.01 0.02 2.59
N GLU A 58 0.94 0.18 3.55
CA GLU A 58 1.98 1.22 3.48
C GLU A 58 2.89 1.01 2.26
N ILE A 59 3.32 -0.23 1.99
CA ILE A 59 4.11 -0.55 0.78
C ILE A 59 3.36 -0.16 -0.49
N ALA A 60 2.07 -0.45 -0.58
CA ALA A 60 1.27 -0.09 -1.75
C ALA A 60 1.23 1.43 -1.97
N GLN A 61 1.09 2.22 -0.91
CA GLN A 61 1.16 3.68 -0.99
C GLN A 61 2.56 4.18 -1.41
N VAL A 62 3.61 3.58 -0.87
CA VAL A 62 4.99 3.88 -1.26
C VAL A 62 5.21 3.56 -2.74
N ASP A 63 4.73 2.43 -3.24
CA ASP A 63 4.85 2.04 -4.64
C ASP A 63 4.12 3.01 -5.58
N GLU A 64 2.93 3.47 -5.21
CA GLU A 64 2.19 4.48 -5.95
C GLU A 64 2.99 5.80 -6.03
N THR A 65 3.52 6.25 -4.90
CA THR A 65 4.35 7.46 -4.83
C THR A 65 5.63 7.31 -5.65
N LEU A 66 6.33 6.18 -5.54
CA LEU A 66 7.54 5.87 -6.33
C LEU A 66 7.25 5.89 -7.84
N SER A 67 6.10 5.38 -8.26
CA SER A 67 5.67 5.41 -9.66
C SER A 67 5.55 6.83 -10.18
N VAL A 68 4.92 7.73 -9.41
CA VAL A 68 4.77 9.15 -9.77
C VAL A 68 6.11 9.87 -9.76
N LEU A 69 6.92 9.70 -8.70
CA LEU A 69 8.25 10.33 -8.62
C LEU A 69 9.16 9.89 -9.77
N SER A 70 9.08 8.62 -10.19
CA SER A 70 9.84 8.11 -11.32
C SER A 70 9.47 8.79 -12.64
N GLN A 71 8.20 9.22 -12.78
CA GLN A 71 7.77 10.00 -13.93
C GLN A 71 8.28 11.45 -13.86
N LEU A 72 8.41 12.03 -12.66
CA LEU A 72 8.88 13.40 -12.47
C LEU A 72 10.41 13.53 -12.45
N ALA A 73 11.14 12.45 -12.14
CA ALA A 73 12.59 12.45 -12.00
C ALA A 73 13.38 13.05 -13.19
N PRO A 74 12.98 12.81 -14.47
CA PRO A 74 13.69 13.38 -15.62
C PRO A 74 13.60 14.89 -15.73
N LEU A 75 12.66 15.54 -15.04
CA LEU A 75 12.56 17.00 -15.00
C LEU A 75 13.67 17.66 -14.17
N SER A 76 14.29 16.90 -13.25
CA SER A 76 15.35 17.37 -12.35
C SER A 76 14.96 18.63 -11.55
N LEU A 77 13.67 18.80 -11.26
CA LEU A 77 13.09 19.91 -10.55
C LEU A 77 12.62 19.43 -9.16
N GLU A 78 12.73 20.29 -8.16
CA GLU A 78 12.21 20.04 -6.81
C GLU A 78 10.67 20.06 -6.81
N LEU A 79 10.02 19.23 -6.00
CA LEU A 79 8.56 19.08 -6.00
C LEU A 79 7.84 20.38 -5.66
N GLU A 80 8.34 21.11 -4.67
CA GLU A 80 7.81 22.41 -4.23
C GLU A 80 7.86 23.50 -5.31
N LEU A 81 8.72 23.30 -6.33
CA LEU A 81 8.79 24.20 -7.48
C LEU A 81 7.83 23.82 -8.61
N MET A 82 7.17 22.66 -8.51
CA MET A 82 6.24 22.18 -9.53
C MET A 82 4.81 22.68 -9.32
N ASP A 83 4.46 23.16 -8.11
CA ASP A 83 3.11 23.59 -7.75
C ASP A 83 3.15 24.76 -6.75
N GLY A 84 2.03 25.45 -6.57
CA GLY A 84 1.83 26.38 -5.45
C GLY A 84 2.18 27.85 -5.71
N TYR A 85 2.14 28.33 -6.93
CA TYR A 85 2.37 29.74 -7.24
C TYR A 85 1.06 30.52 -7.39
N ASP A 86 0.91 31.66 -6.69
CA ASP A 86 -0.27 32.51 -6.79
C ASP A 86 -0.41 33.21 -8.16
N SER A 87 0.74 33.56 -8.78
CA SER A 87 0.80 34.32 -10.02
C SER A 87 1.13 33.51 -11.28
N LEU A 88 1.45 32.23 -11.10
CA LEU A 88 1.83 31.35 -12.19
C LEU A 88 0.95 30.09 -12.15
N THR A 89 0.60 29.60 -13.34
CA THR A 89 0.00 28.29 -13.50
C THR A 89 1.07 27.30 -13.94
N SER A 90 1.14 26.16 -13.24
CA SER A 90 2.02 25.04 -13.58
C SER A 90 1.22 23.95 -14.32
N HIS A 91 1.78 23.45 -15.42
CA HIS A 91 1.27 22.30 -16.15
C HIS A 91 2.37 21.23 -16.15
N VAL A 92 2.24 20.27 -15.24
CA VAL A 92 3.19 19.14 -15.12
C VAL A 92 2.49 17.87 -15.56
N GLY A 93 3.11 17.13 -16.48
CA GLY A 93 2.48 15.92 -17.00
C GLY A 93 3.28 15.25 -18.11
N THR A 94 2.70 14.21 -18.68
CA THR A 94 3.29 13.49 -19.81
C THR A 94 2.66 13.91 -21.13
N VAL A 95 3.45 13.84 -22.19
CA VAL A 95 3.01 13.98 -23.58
C VAL A 95 3.41 12.74 -24.37
N ARG A 96 2.62 12.40 -25.38
CA ARG A 96 2.87 11.20 -26.18
C ARG A 96 4.22 11.21 -26.88
N SER A 97 4.67 12.36 -27.34
CA SER A 97 5.94 12.55 -28.04
C SER A 97 6.48 13.94 -27.78
N LEU A 98 7.61 14.02 -27.08
CA LEU A 98 8.29 15.28 -26.80
C LEU A 98 8.74 15.99 -28.06
N THR A 99 9.25 15.24 -29.07
CA THR A 99 9.71 15.77 -30.34
C THR A 99 8.58 16.51 -31.10
N LYS A 100 7.34 16.02 -30.97
CA LYS A 100 6.17 16.67 -31.61
C LYS A 100 5.61 17.81 -30.81
N ALA A 101 5.60 17.70 -29.47
CA ALA A 101 5.07 18.72 -28.58
C ALA A 101 6.00 19.95 -28.45
N ARG A 102 7.31 19.74 -28.48
CA ARG A 102 8.32 20.80 -28.29
C ARG A 102 8.11 22.02 -29.20
N PRO A 103 7.93 21.92 -30.54
CA PRO A 103 7.75 23.10 -31.38
C PRO A 103 6.50 23.91 -31.02
N ALA A 104 5.41 23.26 -30.62
CA ALA A 104 4.17 23.92 -30.22
C ALA A 104 4.34 24.67 -28.91
N ILE A 105 5.09 24.09 -27.95
CA ILE A 105 5.39 24.72 -26.66
C ILE A 105 6.37 25.89 -26.84
N GLU A 106 7.42 25.73 -27.65
CA GLU A 106 8.40 26.79 -27.95
C GLU A 106 7.76 27.96 -28.70
N ALA A 107 6.69 27.73 -29.48
CA ALA A 107 5.94 28.77 -30.15
C ALA A 107 5.20 29.72 -29.20
N LEU A 108 4.97 29.30 -27.93
CA LEU A 108 4.42 30.14 -26.86
C LEU A 108 5.41 31.25 -26.41
N GLY A 109 6.70 31.10 -26.76
CA GLY A 109 7.74 32.09 -26.60
C GLY A 109 8.15 32.39 -25.15
N ASP A 110 8.69 33.59 -24.92
CA ASP A 110 9.26 34.00 -23.61
C ASP A 110 8.23 34.13 -22.47
N ARG A 111 6.96 33.88 -22.73
CA ARG A 111 5.87 33.89 -21.74
C ARG A 111 5.78 32.63 -20.90
N THR A 112 6.55 31.59 -21.29
CA THR A 112 6.54 30.30 -20.63
C THR A 112 7.94 29.84 -20.27
N LEU A 113 8.09 29.23 -19.08
CA LEU A 113 9.27 28.45 -18.74
C LEU A 113 8.96 26.98 -19.04
N PHE A 114 9.76 26.35 -19.86
CA PHE A 114 9.57 24.96 -20.30
C PHE A 114 10.74 24.08 -19.86
N LEU A 115 10.44 23.03 -19.11
CA LEU A 115 11.35 21.96 -18.75
C LEU A 115 10.81 20.64 -19.32
N SER A 116 11.68 19.74 -19.72
CA SER A 116 11.28 18.46 -20.29
C SER A 116 12.29 17.36 -20.03
N GLY A 117 11.80 16.14 -19.96
CA GLY A 117 12.58 14.92 -19.89
C GLY A 117 11.92 13.80 -20.68
N GLU A 118 12.55 12.65 -20.75
CA GLU A 118 12.03 11.48 -21.46
C GLU A 118 11.91 10.28 -20.52
N ILE A 119 10.81 9.54 -20.64
CA ILE A 119 10.55 8.29 -19.97
C ILE A 119 10.25 7.24 -21.03
N GLY A 120 11.27 6.48 -21.41
CA GLY A 120 11.14 5.54 -22.51
C GLY A 120 10.79 6.23 -23.83
N LYS A 121 9.52 6.13 -24.27
CA LYS A 121 9.04 6.75 -25.50
C LYS A 121 8.12 7.97 -25.25
N GLN A 122 7.78 8.22 -24.01
CA GLN A 122 6.95 9.35 -23.61
C GLN A 122 7.80 10.53 -23.19
N GLY A 123 7.32 11.74 -23.42
CA GLY A 123 7.91 12.95 -22.85
C GLY A 123 7.25 13.29 -21.52
N VAL A 124 8.02 13.77 -20.56
CA VAL A 124 7.51 14.46 -19.39
C VAL A 124 7.85 15.94 -19.52
N VAL A 125 6.89 16.78 -19.18
CA VAL A 125 7.01 18.24 -19.33
C VAL A 125 6.56 18.96 -18.06
N ALA A 126 7.23 20.04 -17.75
CA ALA A 126 6.76 21.04 -16.78
C ALA A 126 6.77 22.40 -17.47
N ILE A 127 5.62 23.06 -17.51
CA ILE A 127 5.44 24.36 -18.16
C ILE A 127 4.86 25.29 -17.13
N PHE A 128 5.53 26.41 -16.92
CA PHE A 128 5.11 27.49 -16.03
C PHE A 128 4.75 28.69 -16.88
N SER A 129 3.55 29.20 -16.73
CA SER A 129 3.05 30.38 -17.44
C SER A 129 2.36 31.34 -16.47
N ARG A 130 2.19 32.58 -16.89
CA ARG A 130 1.30 33.49 -16.17
C ARG A 130 -0.13 32.96 -16.20
N ASN A 131 -0.93 33.26 -15.21
CA ASN A 131 -2.33 32.83 -15.14
C ASN A 131 -3.14 33.27 -16.36
N GLU A 132 -2.82 34.44 -16.95
CA GLU A 132 -3.47 34.95 -18.17
C GLU A 132 -3.18 34.10 -19.42
N ASP A 133 -2.02 33.44 -19.48
CA ASP A 133 -1.58 32.61 -20.61
C ASP A 133 -1.95 31.12 -20.44
N ALA A 134 -2.46 30.72 -19.28
CA ALA A 134 -2.72 29.31 -18.91
C ALA A 134 -3.65 28.58 -19.90
N THR A 135 -4.67 29.27 -20.44
CA THR A 135 -5.60 28.68 -21.41
C THR A 135 -4.94 28.38 -22.75
N GLU A 136 -4.03 29.24 -23.20
CA GLU A 136 -3.28 29.02 -24.44
C GLU A 136 -2.32 27.83 -24.31
N VAL A 137 -1.63 27.73 -23.18
CA VAL A 137 -0.76 26.59 -22.83
C VAL A 137 -1.57 25.30 -22.78
N HIS A 138 -2.72 25.31 -22.10
CA HIS A 138 -3.58 24.13 -22.00
C HIS A 138 -4.06 23.65 -23.37
N THR A 139 -4.42 24.56 -24.25
CA THR A 139 -4.85 24.25 -25.63
C THR A 139 -3.71 23.61 -26.43
N ALA A 140 -2.51 24.21 -26.40
CA ALA A 140 -1.33 23.67 -27.08
C ALA A 140 -0.97 22.26 -26.58
N LEU A 141 -1.07 22.02 -25.27
CA LEU A 141 -0.80 20.71 -24.68
C LEU A 141 -1.87 19.67 -25.05
N GLY A 142 -3.14 20.07 -25.14
CA GLY A 142 -4.25 19.17 -25.50
C GLY A 142 -4.09 18.53 -26.87
N GLU A 143 -3.44 19.21 -27.84
CA GLU A 143 -3.14 18.67 -29.16
C GLU A 143 -2.08 17.56 -29.17
N HIS A 144 -1.38 17.36 -28.04
CA HIS A 144 -0.26 16.42 -27.88
C HIS A 144 -0.52 15.29 -26.87
N ASP A 145 -1.80 14.96 -26.61
CA ASP A 145 -2.19 13.92 -25.65
C ASP A 145 -1.60 14.16 -24.23
N PHE A 146 -1.65 15.40 -23.76
CA PHE A 146 -1.15 15.74 -22.43
C PHE A 146 -1.98 15.06 -21.34
N GLN A 147 -1.28 14.38 -20.44
CA GLN A 147 -1.86 13.78 -19.25
C GLN A 147 -1.23 14.43 -18.01
N PRO A 148 -2.00 15.14 -17.19
CA PRO A 148 -1.47 15.76 -15.99
C PRO A 148 -1.01 14.71 -14.99
N ILE A 149 0.10 14.98 -14.28
CA ILE A 149 0.59 14.20 -13.17
C ILE A 149 0.24 14.96 -11.89
N ALA A 150 -0.44 14.28 -10.95
CA ALA A 150 -0.63 14.81 -9.60
C ALA A 150 0.72 14.80 -8.88
N ILE A 151 1.18 15.97 -8.45
CA ILE A 151 2.46 16.12 -7.74
C ILE A 151 2.26 15.62 -6.32
N PRO A 152 3.07 14.65 -5.83
CA PRO A 152 2.99 14.19 -4.45
C PRO A 152 3.35 15.31 -3.48
N GLU A 153 2.73 15.29 -2.30
CA GLU A 153 3.14 16.18 -1.21
C GLU A 153 4.56 15.85 -0.77
N GLY A 154 5.37 16.88 -0.57
CA GLY A 154 6.76 16.74 -0.13
C GLY A 154 7.65 17.85 -0.68
N GLU A 155 8.89 17.85 -0.23
CA GLU A 155 9.93 18.79 -0.62
C GLU A 155 11.16 18.03 -1.14
N GLY A 156 11.91 18.65 -2.05
CA GLY A 156 13.16 18.12 -2.59
C GLY A 156 13.04 17.44 -3.94
N LYS A 157 14.13 16.86 -4.39
CA LYS A 157 14.23 16.27 -5.74
C LYS A 157 13.57 14.88 -5.78
N PRO A 158 12.80 14.58 -6.82
CA PRO A 158 12.21 13.25 -7.02
C PRO A 158 13.23 12.11 -6.89
N THR A 159 14.47 12.28 -7.38
CA THR A 159 15.51 11.25 -7.29
C THR A 159 15.96 10.95 -5.86
N GLU A 160 16.01 11.95 -4.99
CA GLU A 160 16.38 11.79 -3.59
C GLU A 160 15.23 11.10 -2.82
N LEU A 161 14.00 11.50 -3.10
CA LEU A 161 12.81 10.87 -2.51
C LEU A 161 12.63 9.43 -2.96
N ILE A 162 12.93 9.10 -4.22
CA ILE A 162 12.94 7.72 -4.71
C ILE A 162 13.91 6.86 -3.89
N ALA A 163 15.12 7.36 -3.62
CA ALA A 163 16.09 6.61 -2.83
C ALA A 163 15.58 6.37 -1.39
N LEU A 164 15.06 7.41 -0.75
CA LEU A 164 14.52 7.33 0.61
C LEU A 164 13.31 6.37 0.70
N LEU A 165 12.37 6.48 -0.22
CA LEU A 165 11.16 5.63 -0.23
C LEU A 165 11.49 4.17 -0.60
N SER A 166 12.49 3.95 -1.47
CA SER A 166 12.96 2.60 -1.79
C SER A 166 13.60 1.92 -0.58
N GLU A 167 14.37 2.66 0.22
CA GLU A 167 14.90 2.17 1.51
C GLU A 167 13.77 1.88 2.49
N ARG A 168 12.78 2.79 2.61
CA ARG A 168 11.61 2.55 3.48
C ARG A 168 10.85 1.28 3.09
N LYS A 169 10.63 1.08 1.78
CA LYS A 169 9.99 -0.13 1.26
C LYS A 169 10.76 -1.39 1.62
N ALA A 170 12.08 -1.41 1.41
CA ALA A 170 12.91 -2.55 1.75
C ALA A 170 12.88 -2.88 3.26
N ASN A 171 12.84 -1.87 4.12
CA ASN A 171 12.70 -2.05 5.56
C ASN A 171 11.34 -2.66 5.91
N LEU A 172 10.23 -2.17 5.33
CA LEU A 172 8.89 -2.73 5.53
C LEU A 172 8.79 -4.18 5.07
N GLU A 173 9.38 -4.52 3.91
CA GLU A 173 9.42 -5.90 3.39
C GLU A 173 10.20 -6.83 4.34
N SER A 174 11.31 -6.34 4.91
CA SER A 174 12.07 -7.09 5.91
C SER A 174 11.28 -7.30 7.21
N GLU A 175 10.59 -6.27 7.70
CA GLU A 175 9.74 -6.36 8.89
C GLU A 175 8.58 -7.35 8.67
N ILE A 176 7.93 -7.34 7.50
CA ILE A 176 6.88 -8.31 7.14
C ILE A 176 7.45 -9.74 7.17
N THR A 177 8.62 -9.96 6.58
CA THR A 177 9.26 -11.28 6.57
C THR A 177 9.49 -11.83 7.97
N VAL A 178 9.90 -10.99 8.90
CA VAL A 178 10.07 -11.37 10.32
C VAL A 178 8.72 -11.72 10.95
N LEU A 179 7.70 -10.87 10.77
CA LEU A 179 6.36 -11.08 11.31
C LEU A 179 5.71 -12.35 10.75
N GLU A 180 5.87 -12.62 9.46
CA GLU A 180 5.39 -13.85 8.81
C GLU A 180 6.06 -15.09 9.38
N SER A 181 7.39 -15.06 9.56
CA SER A 181 8.14 -16.18 10.18
C SER A 181 7.72 -16.43 11.64
N GLU A 182 7.46 -15.35 12.39
CA GLU A 182 6.94 -15.47 13.76
C GLU A 182 5.50 -16.04 13.77
N ALA A 183 4.66 -15.63 12.83
CA ALA A 183 3.30 -16.14 12.68
C ALA A 183 3.28 -17.63 12.29
N GLU A 184 4.18 -18.07 11.39
CA GLU A 184 4.36 -19.48 11.03
C GLU A 184 4.81 -20.32 12.23
N SER A 185 5.82 -19.86 12.97
CA SER A 185 6.32 -20.54 14.17
C SER A 185 5.23 -20.67 15.22
N TRP A 186 4.49 -19.58 15.45
CA TRP A 186 3.37 -19.57 16.38
C TRP A 186 2.24 -20.51 15.94
N SER A 187 1.93 -20.56 14.65
CA SER A 187 0.95 -21.46 14.05
C SER A 187 1.35 -22.92 14.23
N ALA A 188 2.61 -23.26 14.03
CA ALA A 188 3.13 -24.61 14.23
C ALA A 188 3.00 -25.07 15.70
N GLU A 189 3.24 -24.17 16.65
CA GLU A 189 3.18 -24.48 18.09
C GLU A 189 1.73 -24.55 18.60
N ASN A 190 0.84 -23.66 18.15
CA ASN A 190 -0.47 -23.44 18.76
C ASN A 190 -1.65 -23.88 17.88
N GLY A 191 -1.41 -24.08 16.58
CA GLY A 191 -2.46 -24.38 15.61
C GLY A 191 -3.29 -25.61 15.96
N GLY A 192 -2.66 -26.68 16.44
CA GLY A 192 -3.36 -27.88 16.86
C GLY A 192 -4.29 -27.68 18.05
N MET A 193 -3.88 -26.84 19.03
CA MET A 193 -4.69 -26.49 20.19
C MET A 193 -5.90 -25.64 19.78
N LEU A 194 -5.73 -24.68 18.86
CA LEU A 194 -6.80 -23.87 18.31
C LEU A 194 -7.83 -24.71 17.54
N PHE A 195 -7.37 -25.66 16.72
CA PHE A 195 -8.27 -26.60 16.01
C PHE A 195 -9.05 -27.48 16.96
N GLY A 196 -8.39 -28.07 17.96
CA GLY A 196 -9.05 -28.85 18.99
C GLY A 196 -10.08 -28.02 19.75
N GLY A 197 -9.76 -26.76 20.05
CA GLY A 197 -10.67 -25.80 20.66
C GLY A 197 -11.91 -25.50 19.81
N LEU A 198 -11.71 -25.31 18.51
CA LEU A 198 -12.78 -25.09 17.55
C LEU A 198 -13.75 -26.29 17.52
N GLU A 199 -13.24 -27.49 17.36
CA GLU A 199 -14.04 -28.72 17.31
C GLU A 199 -14.85 -28.94 18.59
N LEU A 200 -14.26 -28.69 19.76
CA LEU A 200 -14.94 -28.81 21.05
C LEU A 200 -16.06 -27.79 21.22
N LEU A 201 -15.83 -26.52 20.87
CA LEU A 201 -16.85 -25.47 20.98
C LEU A 201 -17.99 -25.67 19.98
N GLU A 202 -17.71 -26.17 18.78
CA GLU A 202 -18.75 -26.53 17.80
C GLU A 202 -19.62 -27.67 18.31
N ARG A 203 -19.00 -28.69 18.90
CA ARG A 203 -19.70 -29.81 19.52
C ARG A 203 -20.58 -29.38 20.70
N ASP A 204 -20.05 -28.54 21.59
CA ASP A 204 -20.79 -28.02 22.74
C ASP A 204 -21.98 -27.16 22.30
N LEU A 205 -21.82 -26.34 21.25
CA LEU A 205 -22.89 -25.54 20.66
C LEU A 205 -24.01 -26.48 20.09
N THR A 206 -23.63 -27.54 19.38
CA THR A 206 -24.57 -28.49 18.80
C THR A 206 -25.39 -29.18 19.86
N ILE A 207 -24.77 -29.56 20.99
CA ILE A 207 -25.45 -30.19 22.11
C ILE A 207 -26.46 -29.22 22.76
N HIS A 208 -26.14 -27.95 22.89
CA HIS A 208 -27.01 -26.93 23.49
C HIS A 208 -28.17 -26.48 22.59
N THR A 209 -28.07 -26.68 21.28
CA THR A 209 -29.10 -26.31 20.28
C THR A 209 -29.94 -27.48 19.80
N ALA A 210 -29.62 -28.72 20.23
CA ALA A 210 -30.42 -29.89 19.88
C ALA A 210 -31.82 -29.77 20.52
N PRO A 211 -32.91 -29.92 19.75
CA PRO A 211 -34.27 -29.95 20.31
C PRO A 211 -34.42 -31.18 21.18
N VAL A 212 -34.96 -31.01 22.39
CA VAL A 212 -35.35 -32.06 23.34
C VAL A 212 -36.62 -32.75 22.85
#